data_f78ee9d7167d0abba8294ee26414a102
#
_entry.id   f78ee9d7167d0abba8294ee26414a102
#
_cell.length_a   1.000
_cell.length_b   1.000
_cell.length_c   1.000
_cell.angle_alpha   90.00
_cell.angle_beta   90.00
_cell.angle_gamma   90.00
#
_symmetry.space_group_name_H-M   'P 1'
#
loop_
_entity.id
_entity.type
_entity.pdbx_description
1 polymer ?
#
loop_
_entity_poly.entity_id
_entity_poly.type
_entity_poly.pdbx_seq_one_letter_code
_entity_poly.pdbx_strand_id
1 'polypeptide(L)'
;MRLIALCAVFAATLAAANVTGTWRGTITTPMAAQTTGGEIPAYMALQQSDGKVTGSAGGNENMQFKIDEGKIEGDRLTIAASPKEGSVLRFTLVVKGDVLEGDVAENGRNIGTAKLKKER
;
A
#
# COMPACT_ATOMS: atom_id res chain seq x y z
N MET A 1 28.29 -20.39 -20.20
CA MET A 1 28.58 -19.29 -20.24
C MET A 1 27.53 -18.23 -20.42
N ARG A 2 26.90 -18.17 -21.49
CA ARG A 2 25.81 -17.23 -21.70
C ARG A 2 24.72 -17.38 -20.70
N LEU A 3 24.59 -18.56 -20.17
CA LEU A 3 23.60 -18.86 -19.17
C LEU A 3 23.70 -17.95 -17.94
N ILE A 4 24.93 -17.66 -17.56
CA ILE A 4 25.15 -16.86 -16.37
C ILE A 4 24.64 -15.44 -16.56
N ALA A 5 24.88 -14.90 -17.72
CA ALA A 5 24.40 -13.54 -18.01
C ALA A 5 22.89 -13.50 -17.99
N LEU A 6 22.29 -14.55 -18.49
CA LEU A 6 20.85 -14.64 -18.50
C LEU A 6 20.27 -14.65 -17.09
N CYS A 7 20.92 -15.39 -16.20
CA CYS A 7 20.46 -15.42 -14.82
C CYS A 7 20.53 -14.06 -14.16
N ALA A 8 21.57 -13.30 -14.47
CA ALA A 8 21.70 -11.97 -13.89
C ALA A 8 20.57 -11.06 -14.34
N VAL A 9 20.21 -11.14 -15.60
CA VAL A 9 19.12 -10.35 -16.12
C VAL A 9 17.81 -10.74 -15.45
N PHE A 10 17.63 -12.02 -15.28
CA PHE A 10 16.44 -12.52 -14.65
C PHE A 10 16.32 -12.04 -13.21
N ALA A 11 17.42 -12.02 -12.48
CA ALA A 11 17.42 -11.52 -11.12
C ALA A 11 17.02 -10.05 -11.09
N ALA A 12 17.46 -9.28 -12.05
CA ALA A 12 17.09 -7.87 -12.11
C ALA A 12 15.60 -7.68 -12.33
N THR A 13 15.00 -8.54 -13.15
CA THR A 13 13.55 -8.44 -13.38
C THR A 13 12.74 -8.83 -12.16
N LEU A 14 13.33 -9.57 -11.25
CA LEU A 14 12.65 -9.97 -10.04
C LEU A 14 12.76 -8.94 -8.94
N ALA A 15 13.44 -7.86 -9.21
CA ALA A 15 13.54 -6.78 -8.23
C ALA A 15 12.13 -6.31 -7.88
N ALA A 16 11.96 -5.93 -6.63
CA ALA A 16 10.67 -5.49 -6.15
C ALA A 16 10.20 -4.26 -6.91
N ALA A 17 8.91 -4.13 -7.03
CA ALA A 17 8.31 -2.93 -7.57
C ALA A 17 8.72 -1.74 -6.71
N ASN A 18 8.77 -0.57 -7.31
CA ASN A 18 9.10 0.65 -6.59
C ASN A 18 7.81 1.43 -6.33
N VAL A 19 7.48 1.59 -5.05
CA VAL A 19 6.24 2.26 -4.66
C VAL A 19 6.47 3.70 -4.20
N THR A 20 7.67 4.22 -4.37
CA THR A 20 7.95 5.60 -4.00
C THR A 20 7.07 6.55 -4.79
N GLY A 21 6.37 7.45 -4.09
CA GLY A 21 5.49 8.41 -4.72
C GLY A 21 4.22 8.60 -3.92
N THR A 22 3.27 9.30 -4.52
CA THR A 22 1.98 9.52 -3.91
C THR A 22 0.92 8.71 -4.62
N TRP A 23 -0.02 8.20 -3.83
CA TRP A 23 -1.06 7.31 -4.32
C TRP A 23 -2.40 7.80 -3.82
N ARG A 24 -3.39 7.78 -4.67
CA ARG A 24 -4.73 8.27 -4.32
C ARG A 24 -5.78 7.29 -4.81
N GLY A 25 -6.78 7.04 -3.99
CA GLY A 25 -7.82 6.12 -4.37
C GLY A 25 -8.92 6.06 -3.34
N THR A 26 -9.45 4.86 -3.14
CA THR A 26 -10.59 4.67 -2.26
C THR A 26 -10.43 3.38 -1.46
N ILE A 27 -11.12 3.35 -0.33
CA ILE A 27 -11.27 2.16 0.48
C ILE A 27 -12.77 1.87 0.51
N THR A 28 -13.12 0.64 0.19
CA THR A 28 -14.52 0.21 0.19
C THR A 28 -14.74 -0.65 1.43
N THR A 29 -15.66 -0.22 2.29
CA THR A 29 -15.98 -0.95 3.51
C THR A 29 -17.50 -1.07 3.66
N PRO A 30 -17.97 -2.10 4.39
CA PRO A 30 -19.40 -2.21 4.66
C PRO A 30 -19.93 -1.02 5.46
N MET A 31 -19.10 -0.46 6.34
CA MET A 31 -19.49 0.71 7.12
C MET A 31 -19.64 1.93 6.22
N ALA A 32 -18.70 2.11 5.29
CA ALA A 32 -18.77 3.23 4.36
C ALA A 32 -19.97 3.12 3.45
N ALA A 33 -20.43 1.91 3.16
CA ALA A 33 -21.58 1.71 2.32
C ALA A 33 -22.84 2.37 2.90
N GLN A 34 -22.89 2.52 4.21
CA GLN A 34 -24.05 3.11 4.88
C GLN A 34 -24.00 4.63 4.95
N THR A 35 -22.82 5.20 4.83
CA THR A 35 -22.65 6.64 5.06
C THR A 35 -22.12 7.39 3.85
N THR A 36 -21.29 6.75 3.03
CA THR A 36 -20.62 7.43 1.92
C THR A 36 -20.80 6.72 0.59
N GLY A 37 -21.78 5.84 0.50
CA GLY A 37 -22.01 5.11 -0.75
C GLY A 37 -21.06 3.96 -0.99
N GLY A 38 -20.34 3.55 0.02
CA GLY A 38 -19.46 2.38 -0.07
C GLY A 38 -17.97 2.68 -0.17
N GLU A 39 -17.61 3.94 -0.37
CA GLU A 39 -16.20 4.31 -0.57
C GLU A 39 -15.82 5.48 0.29
N ILE A 40 -14.61 5.41 0.81
CA ILE A 40 -13.99 6.54 1.50
C ILE A 40 -12.66 6.83 0.81
N PRO A 41 -12.28 8.11 0.73
CA PRO A 41 -11.03 8.46 0.05
C PRO A 41 -9.82 7.95 0.82
N ALA A 42 -8.76 7.65 0.06
CA ALA A 42 -7.50 7.19 0.64
C ALA A 42 -6.36 7.88 -0.08
N TYR A 43 -5.32 8.19 0.67
CA TYR A 43 -4.15 8.86 0.16
C TYR A 43 -2.93 8.32 0.89
N MET A 44 -1.87 8.01 0.14
CA MET A 44 -0.62 7.53 0.72
C MET A 44 0.54 8.23 0.07
N ALA A 45 1.50 8.64 0.89
CA ALA A 45 2.77 9.15 0.42
C ALA A 45 3.83 8.16 0.88
N LEU A 46 4.44 7.46 -0.05
CA LEU A 46 5.32 6.35 0.24
C LEU A 46 6.74 6.60 -0.22
N GLN A 47 7.69 6.06 0.53
CA GLN A 47 9.09 6.09 0.16
C GLN A 47 9.67 4.71 0.43
N GLN A 48 10.31 4.14 -0.57
CA GLN A 48 10.87 2.81 -0.49
C GLN A 48 12.39 2.86 -0.45
N SER A 49 12.96 2.08 0.47
CA SER A 49 14.39 1.91 0.56
C SER A 49 14.63 0.41 0.74
N ASP A 50 15.14 -0.23 -0.30
CA ASP A 50 15.27 -1.70 -0.35
C ASP A 50 13.89 -2.31 -0.14
N GLY A 51 13.73 -3.17 0.82
CA GLY A 51 12.44 -3.80 1.10
C GLY A 51 11.60 -3.07 2.12
N LYS A 52 12.04 -1.90 2.58
CA LYS A 52 11.35 -1.15 3.62
C LYS A 52 10.59 0.03 3.02
N VAL A 53 9.39 0.26 3.49
CA VAL A 53 8.56 1.35 3.03
C VAL A 53 8.19 2.25 4.21
N THR A 54 8.37 3.55 4.03
CA THR A 54 8.04 4.54 5.04
C THR A 54 7.13 5.59 4.42
N GLY A 55 6.61 6.47 5.26
CA GLY A 55 5.77 7.55 4.78
C GLY A 55 4.53 7.72 5.60
N SER A 56 3.44 8.09 4.94
CA SER A 56 2.19 8.37 5.61
C SER A 56 1.00 7.87 4.81
N ALA A 57 -0.12 7.72 5.50
CA ALA A 57 -1.37 7.28 4.89
C ALA A 57 -2.52 8.01 5.58
N GLY A 58 -3.59 8.22 4.86
CA GLY A 58 -4.75 8.89 5.43
C GLY A 58 -5.83 9.08 4.39
N GLY A 59 -6.79 9.94 4.70
CA GLY A 59 -7.92 10.19 3.82
C GLY A 59 -7.60 11.19 2.72
N ASN A 60 -6.70 12.14 3.00
CA ASN A 60 -6.29 13.13 2.01
C ASN A 60 -4.96 13.72 2.44
N GLU A 61 -4.48 14.68 1.65
CA GLU A 61 -3.16 15.28 1.88
C GLU A 61 -2.99 15.95 3.24
N ASN A 62 -4.08 16.40 3.81
CA ASN A 62 -4.05 17.14 5.07
C ASN A 62 -4.35 16.26 6.28
N MET A 63 -4.84 15.06 6.04
CA MET A 63 -5.20 14.13 7.11
C MET A 63 -4.42 12.85 6.94
N GLN A 64 -3.18 12.90 7.43
CA GLN A 64 -2.23 11.81 7.30
C GLN A 64 -1.71 11.38 8.65
N PHE A 65 -1.46 10.10 8.80
CA PHE A 65 -0.75 9.58 9.96
C PHE A 65 0.42 8.76 9.48
N LYS A 66 1.45 8.73 10.30
CA LYS A 66 2.69 8.08 9.95
C LYS A 66 2.52 6.57 9.83
N ILE A 67 3.19 5.99 8.84
CA ILE A 67 3.26 4.54 8.72
C ILE A 67 4.23 4.03 9.76
N ASP A 68 3.76 3.13 10.63
CA ASP A 68 4.59 2.54 11.67
C ASP A 68 5.51 1.49 11.11
N GLU A 69 5.02 0.74 10.13
CA GLU A 69 5.77 -0.35 9.55
C GLU A 69 5.33 -0.56 8.12
N GLY A 70 6.29 -0.64 7.22
CA GLY A 70 6.00 -0.88 5.81
C GLY A 70 7.05 -1.79 5.22
N LYS A 71 6.62 -2.72 4.39
CA LYS A 71 7.50 -3.72 3.82
C LYS A 71 7.00 -4.11 2.45
N ILE A 72 7.93 -4.30 1.51
CA ILE A 72 7.57 -4.78 0.20
C ILE A 72 8.42 -6.00 -0.13
N GLU A 73 7.78 -7.05 -0.63
CA GLU A 73 8.43 -8.27 -1.06
C GLU A 73 7.86 -8.63 -2.42
N GLY A 74 8.68 -8.51 -3.46
CA GLY A 74 8.20 -8.69 -4.81
C GLY A 74 7.17 -7.63 -5.13
N ASP A 75 5.95 -8.05 -5.39
CA ASP A 75 4.85 -7.14 -5.68
C ASP A 75 3.87 -7.00 -4.50
N ARG A 76 4.23 -7.55 -3.34
CA ARG A 76 3.35 -7.50 -2.16
C ARG A 76 3.82 -6.42 -1.20
N LEU A 77 2.93 -5.48 -0.93
CA LEU A 77 3.19 -4.38 -0.03
C LEU A 77 2.33 -4.53 1.21
N THR A 78 2.96 -4.50 2.38
CA THR A 78 2.25 -4.56 3.65
C THR A 78 2.56 -3.30 4.42
N ILE A 79 1.52 -2.60 4.86
CA ILE A 79 1.66 -1.35 5.60
C ILE A 79 0.84 -1.45 6.87
N ALA A 80 1.43 -1.01 7.98
CA ALA A 80 0.72 -0.93 9.26
C ALA A 80 0.83 0.50 9.77
N ALA A 81 -0.29 1.05 10.21
CA ALA A 81 -0.35 2.41 10.72
C ALA A 81 -1.38 2.49 11.82
N SER A 82 -1.16 3.41 12.76
CA SER A 82 -2.05 3.57 13.91
C SER A 82 -2.62 4.98 13.89
N PRO A 83 -3.82 5.17 13.30
CA PRO A 83 -4.41 6.50 13.24
C PRO A 83 -4.79 7.04 14.62
N LYS A 84 -5.00 6.15 15.57
CA LYS A 84 -5.28 6.55 16.94
C LYS A 84 -4.87 5.42 17.86
N GLU A 85 -4.78 5.74 19.15
CA GLU A 85 -4.41 4.76 20.15
C GLU A 85 -5.41 3.60 20.16
N GLY A 86 -4.90 2.38 20.20
CA GLY A 86 -5.75 1.20 20.21
C GLY A 86 -6.24 0.74 18.86
N SER A 87 -5.85 1.44 17.79
CA SER A 87 -6.30 1.10 16.45
C SER A 87 -5.08 0.88 15.56
N VAL A 88 -4.97 -0.31 14.97
CA VAL A 88 -3.91 -0.62 14.01
C VAL A 88 -4.55 -0.99 12.69
N LEU A 89 -4.27 -0.19 11.67
CA LEU A 89 -4.73 -0.48 10.33
C LEU A 89 -3.60 -1.20 9.59
N ARG A 90 -3.93 -2.29 8.93
CA ARG A 90 -2.97 -3.04 8.13
C ARG A 90 -3.50 -3.16 6.72
N PHE A 91 -2.69 -2.73 5.78
CA PHE A 91 -2.99 -2.83 4.36
C PHE A 91 -2.12 -3.92 3.77
N THR A 92 -2.74 -4.89 3.11
CA THR A 92 -2.02 -5.94 2.39
C THR A 92 -2.37 -5.78 0.94
N LEU A 93 -1.45 -5.18 0.19
CA LEU A 93 -1.71 -4.72 -1.16
C LEU A 93 -0.81 -5.42 -2.16
N VAL A 94 -1.28 -5.52 -3.39
CA VAL A 94 -0.49 -6.02 -4.51
C VAL A 94 -0.23 -4.84 -5.43
N VAL A 95 1.01 -4.72 -5.87
CA VAL A 95 1.43 -3.66 -6.79
C VAL A 95 1.21 -4.16 -8.21
N LYS A 96 0.39 -3.45 -8.96
CA LYS A 96 0.11 -3.78 -10.35
C LYS A 96 0.35 -2.53 -11.20
N GLY A 97 1.62 -2.35 -11.62
CA GLY A 97 1.98 -1.13 -12.32
C GLY A 97 1.78 0.10 -11.45
N ASP A 98 0.88 0.97 -11.86
CA ASP A 98 0.57 2.20 -11.13
C ASP A 98 -0.61 2.04 -10.18
N VAL A 99 -1.00 0.82 -9.89
CA VAL A 99 -2.15 0.55 -9.04
C VAL A 99 -1.74 -0.30 -7.84
N LEU A 100 -2.27 0.06 -6.68
CA LEU A 100 -2.16 -0.74 -5.47
C LEU A 100 -3.56 -1.20 -5.13
N GLU A 101 -3.75 -2.49 -4.92
CA GLU A 101 -5.05 -2.96 -4.48
C GLU A 101 -4.93 -4.19 -3.58
N GLY A 102 -5.85 -4.32 -2.65
CA GLY A 102 -5.84 -5.41 -1.71
C GLY A 102 -6.77 -5.19 -0.54
N ASP A 103 -6.42 -5.80 0.58
CA ASP A 103 -7.28 -5.81 1.75
C ASP A 103 -6.85 -4.83 2.81
N VAL A 104 -7.82 -4.36 3.59
CA VAL A 104 -7.60 -3.49 4.73
C VAL A 104 -8.15 -4.19 5.96
N ALA A 105 -7.35 -4.25 7.02
CA ALA A 105 -7.79 -4.85 8.27
C ALA A 105 -7.56 -3.86 9.40
N GLU A 106 -8.43 -3.89 10.39
CA GLU A 106 -8.29 -3.09 11.60
C GLU A 106 -8.23 -4.05 12.78
N ASN A 107 -7.13 -3.97 13.53
CA ASN A 107 -6.90 -4.84 14.69
C ASN A 107 -7.08 -6.32 14.34
N GLY A 108 -6.59 -6.71 13.16
CA GLY A 108 -6.64 -8.10 12.72
C GLY A 108 -7.93 -8.52 12.05
N ARG A 109 -8.90 -7.64 11.95
CA ARG A 109 -10.18 -7.94 11.33
C ARG A 109 -10.29 -7.25 9.98
N ASN A 110 -10.58 -8.02 8.95
CA ASN A 110 -10.75 -7.44 7.61
C ASN A 110 -11.95 -6.51 7.61
N ILE A 111 -11.74 -5.26 7.20
CA ILE A 111 -12.81 -4.27 7.17
C ILE A 111 -13.14 -3.78 5.76
N GLY A 112 -12.40 -4.24 4.75
CA GLY A 112 -12.69 -3.81 3.39
C GLY A 112 -11.53 -4.01 2.47
N THR A 113 -11.59 -3.34 1.33
CA THR A 113 -10.57 -3.39 0.31
C THR A 113 -10.14 -1.98 -0.07
N ALA A 114 -8.93 -1.87 -0.60
CA ALA A 114 -8.38 -0.58 -1.01
C ALA A 114 -7.91 -0.67 -2.46
N LYS A 115 -8.05 0.43 -3.17
CA LYS A 115 -7.51 0.54 -4.51
C LYS A 115 -7.01 1.96 -4.69
N LEU A 116 -5.72 2.08 -4.94
CA LEU A 116 -5.09 3.39 -5.11
C LEU A 116 -4.31 3.40 -6.41
N LYS A 117 -4.21 4.58 -6.99
CA LYS A 117 -3.52 4.78 -8.23
C LYS A 117 -2.41 5.80 -8.01
N LYS A 118 -1.27 5.58 -8.64
CA LYS A 118 -0.13 6.46 -8.48
C LYS A 118 -0.41 7.79 -9.17
N GLU A 119 -0.14 8.88 -8.46
CA GLU A 119 -0.27 10.22 -9.01
C GLU A 119 0.98 10.57 -9.79
N ARG A 120 0.79 11.29 -10.89
CA ARG A 120 1.91 11.70 -11.73
C ARG A 120 2.13 13.18 -11.70
#